data_0915cb8d63dfabd69fcf351bed98232e
#
_entry.id   0915cb8d63dfabd69fcf351bed98232e
#
_cell.length_a   1.000
_cell.length_b   1.000
_cell.length_c   1.000
_cell.angle_alpha   90.00
_cell.angle_beta   90.00
_cell.angle_gamma   90.00
#
_symmetry.space_group_name_H-M   'P 1'
#
loop_
_entity.id
_entity.type
_entity.pdbx_description
1 polymer ?
#
loop_
_entity_poly.entity_id
_entity_poly.type
_entity_poly.pdbx_seq_one_letter_code
_entity_poly.pdbx_strand_id
1 'polypeptide(L)'
;MEGTSKYVKDVTIADFQEEVLVRSRDVPVLVDFWAEWCGPCKTLSPLLERMTEEAAGAYELAKVDVDASPELSAQFLVQSIPTIVAIKNGKEVNRFTGALPEQEIAEFIVTVLPSELDAMVDEARGAMIDGDIAASEHILRQVLDQRPDHQDAGTSLAALLIDRGEIDDALIVLGKLIPDADVDRLQAAARLRRSSGEDISELEATVTASPDDEDAQLSLATALAARSEFEPALDRLLAIVKHNGENKEQARLAMVDIFGVLGNDHPLTATYRRQLAAALH
;
A
#
# COMPACT_ATOMS: atom_id res chain seq x y z
N MET A 1 -15.09 16.91 -36.55
CA MET A 1 -15.52 16.94 -35.14
C MET A 1 -14.74 15.84 -34.45
N GLU A 2 -13.64 16.21 -33.81
CA GLU A 2 -12.90 15.29 -32.95
C GLU A 2 -13.82 15.01 -31.74
N GLY A 3 -14.44 13.84 -31.74
CA GLY A 3 -15.17 13.38 -30.57
C GLY A 3 -14.15 13.15 -29.45
N THR A 4 -14.24 13.95 -28.42
CA THR A 4 -13.48 13.73 -27.18
C THR A 4 -13.82 12.32 -26.71
N SER A 5 -12.86 11.42 -26.79
CA SER A 5 -13.00 10.08 -26.26
C SER A 5 -13.37 10.14 -24.78
N LYS A 6 -14.25 9.26 -24.35
CA LYS A 6 -14.60 9.13 -22.93
C LYS A 6 -13.52 8.40 -22.14
N TYR A 7 -12.74 7.57 -22.80
CA TYR A 7 -11.80 6.63 -22.17
C TYR A 7 -10.33 6.99 -22.43
N VAL A 8 -10.06 8.01 -23.25
CA VAL A 8 -8.73 8.51 -23.57
C VAL A 8 -8.61 9.96 -23.17
N LYS A 9 -7.63 10.31 -22.37
CA LYS A 9 -7.41 11.66 -21.85
C LYS A 9 -5.94 12.06 -21.97
N ASP A 10 -5.69 13.31 -22.34
CA ASP A 10 -4.38 13.92 -22.12
C ASP A 10 -4.31 14.37 -20.66
N VAL A 11 -3.22 13.98 -19.97
CA VAL A 11 -3.05 14.17 -18.53
C VAL A 11 -1.73 14.89 -18.25
N THR A 12 -1.78 15.86 -17.35
CA THR A 12 -0.62 16.64 -16.88
C THR A 12 -0.35 16.35 -15.41
N ILE A 13 0.75 16.91 -14.88
CA ILE A 13 1.07 16.78 -13.45
C ILE A 13 -0.05 17.29 -12.54
N ALA A 14 -0.85 18.27 -13.00
CA ALA A 14 -1.90 18.90 -12.18
C ALA A 14 -3.10 17.97 -11.93
N ASP A 15 -3.44 17.13 -12.88
CA ASP A 15 -4.61 16.25 -12.87
C ASP A 15 -4.27 14.76 -12.73
N PHE A 16 -2.99 14.40 -12.78
CA PHE A 16 -2.51 13.01 -12.70
C PHE A 16 -3.00 12.28 -11.43
N GLN A 17 -3.00 12.97 -10.30
CA GLN A 17 -3.48 12.37 -9.04
C GLN A 17 -4.93 11.90 -9.15
N GLU A 18 -5.81 12.72 -9.72
CA GLU A 18 -7.26 12.41 -9.81
C GLU A 18 -7.54 11.48 -10.99
N GLU A 19 -7.04 11.82 -12.18
CA GLU A 19 -7.39 11.14 -13.44
C GLU A 19 -6.66 9.80 -13.63
N VAL A 20 -5.58 9.55 -12.85
CA VAL A 20 -4.82 8.30 -12.93
C VAL A 20 -4.84 7.56 -11.60
N LEU A 21 -4.28 8.14 -10.51
CA LEU A 21 -4.08 7.37 -9.28
C LEU A 21 -5.41 7.09 -8.56
N VAL A 22 -6.29 8.08 -8.42
CA VAL A 22 -7.62 7.89 -7.81
C VAL A 22 -8.49 7.05 -8.75
N ARG A 23 -8.54 7.43 -10.03
CA ARG A 23 -9.35 6.74 -11.04
C ARG A 23 -9.01 5.26 -11.18
N SER A 24 -7.74 4.88 -11.04
CA SER A 24 -7.28 3.49 -11.14
C SER A 24 -7.78 2.57 -10.01
N ARG A 25 -8.49 3.10 -9.02
CA ARG A 25 -9.19 2.31 -8.00
C ARG A 25 -10.50 1.72 -8.51
N ASP A 26 -11.11 2.37 -9.49
CA ASP A 26 -12.38 1.93 -10.10
C ASP A 26 -12.14 1.12 -11.37
N VAL A 27 -11.18 1.56 -12.21
CA VAL A 27 -10.86 0.95 -13.50
C VAL A 27 -9.36 1.07 -13.78
N PRO A 28 -8.66 0.05 -14.30
CA PRO A 28 -7.24 0.16 -14.61
C PRO A 28 -6.97 1.31 -15.57
N VAL A 29 -5.87 2.03 -15.37
CA VAL A 29 -5.44 3.13 -16.25
C VAL A 29 -4.08 2.79 -16.85
N LEU A 30 -4.01 2.79 -18.19
CA LEU A 30 -2.76 2.74 -18.93
C LEU A 30 -2.23 4.17 -19.11
N VAL A 31 -0.98 4.42 -18.72
CA VAL A 31 -0.32 5.71 -18.90
C VAL A 31 0.65 5.59 -20.06
N ASP A 32 0.38 6.31 -21.18
CA ASP A 32 1.26 6.40 -22.35
C ASP A 32 2.17 7.62 -22.19
N PHE A 33 3.45 7.38 -21.90
CA PHE A 33 4.48 8.42 -21.91
C PHE A 33 5.03 8.58 -23.33
N TRP A 34 4.71 9.71 -23.95
CA TRP A 34 4.96 10.00 -25.36
C TRP A 34 5.52 11.42 -25.59
N ALA A 35 5.94 11.72 -26.82
CA ALA A 35 6.27 13.08 -27.26
C ALA A 35 6.00 13.26 -28.76
N GLU A 36 5.80 14.51 -29.19
CA GLU A 36 5.52 14.84 -30.60
C GLU A 36 6.65 14.43 -31.56
N TRP A 37 7.89 14.53 -31.13
CA TRP A 37 9.08 14.14 -31.92
C TRP A 37 9.34 12.62 -31.95
N CYS A 38 8.64 11.83 -31.13
CA CYS A 38 8.84 10.39 -31.00
C CYS A 38 8.21 9.63 -32.18
N GLY A 39 9.02 9.14 -33.09
CA GLY A 39 8.54 8.35 -34.25
C GLY A 39 7.76 7.09 -33.87
N PRO A 40 8.28 6.20 -33.00
CA PRO A 40 7.55 5.01 -32.57
C PRO A 40 6.23 5.31 -31.83
N CYS A 41 6.15 6.41 -31.07
CA CYS A 41 4.94 6.85 -30.40
C CYS A 41 3.81 7.14 -31.39
N LYS A 42 4.13 7.73 -32.55
CA LYS A 42 3.15 8.02 -33.60
C LYS A 42 2.48 6.77 -34.19
N THR A 43 3.07 5.61 -33.99
CA THR A 43 2.48 4.32 -34.41
C THR A 43 1.75 3.66 -33.25
N LEU A 44 2.30 3.72 -32.03
CA LEU A 44 1.76 3.04 -30.86
C LEU A 44 0.52 3.76 -30.30
N SER A 45 0.57 5.09 -30.10
CA SER A 45 -0.52 5.83 -29.45
C SER A 45 -1.86 5.69 -30.16
N PRO A 46 -1.98 5.81 -31.52
CA PRO A 46 -3.26 5.58 -32.21
C PRO A 46 -3.77 4.14 -32.06
N LEU A 47 -2.88 3.16 -31.94
CA LEU A 47 -3.23 1.76 -31.72
C LEU A 47 -3.82 1.57 -30.31
N LEU A 48 -3.17 2.15 -29.30
CA LEU A 48 -3.67 2.14 -27.90
C LEU A 48 -5.03 2.85 -27.79
N GLU A 49 -5.17 4.02 -28.40
CA GLU A 49 -6.43 4.77 -28.43
C GLU A 49 -7.57 3.91 -29.02
N ARG A 50 -7.35 3.27 -30.17
CA ARG A 50 -8.34 2.38 -30.78
C ARG A 50 -8.70 1.21 -29.86
N MET A 51 -7.68 0.51 -29.32
CA MET A 51 -7.91 -0.64 -28.42
C MET A 51 -8.66 -0.22 -27.16
N THR A 52 -8.40 0.98 -26.63
CA THR A 52 -9.10 1.53 -25.45
C THR A 52 -10.56 1.81 -25.75
N GLU A 53 -10.87 2.38 -26.92
CA GLU A 53 -12.26 2.60 -27.37
C GLU A 53 -13.00 1.27 -27.57
N GLU A 54 -12.37 0.29 -28.20
CA GLU A 54 -12.92 -1.06 -28.39
C GLU A 54 -13.20 -1.77 -27.08
N ALA A 55 -12.38 -1.51 -26.04
CA ALA A 55 -12.55 -2.07 -24.69
C ALA A 55 -13.72 -1.44 -23.90
N ALA A 56 -14.31 -0.33 -24.40
CA ALA A 56 -15.56 0.28 -23.90
C ALA A 56 -15.57 0.53 -22.37
N GLY A 57 -14.42 0.89 -21.79
CA GLY A 57 -14.29 1.24 -20.38
C GLY A 57 -13.80 0.09 -19.48
N ALA A 58 -13.38 -1.03 -20.04
CA ALA A 58 -12.69 -2.07 -19.26
C ALA A 58 -11.34 -1.58 -18.68
N TYR A 59 -10.74 -0.58 -19.33
CA TYR A 59 -9.61 0.21 -18.86
C TYR A 59 -9.65 1.60 -19.52
N GLU A 60 -8.88 2.55 -19.01
CA GLU A 60 -8.74 3.90 -19.57
C GLU A 60 -7.29 4.16 -19.99
N LEU A 61 -7.09 5.13 -20.91
CA LEU A 61 -5.78 5.55 -21.39
C LEU A 61 -5.53 7.01 -21.01
N ALA A 62 -4.48 7.25 -20.22
CA ALA A 62 -3.96 8.56 -19.90
C ALA A 62 -2.70 8.82 -20.73
N LYS A 63 -2.70 9.87 -21.54
CA LYS A 63 -1.55 10.26 -22.36
C LYS A 63 -0.78 11.36 -21.66
N VAL A 64 0.50 11.14 -21.42
CA VAL A 64 1.42 12.08 -20.75
C VAL A 64 2.52 12.48 -21.72
N ASP A 65 2.51 13.75 -22.14
CA ASP A 65 3.60 14.35 -22.91
C ASP A 65 4.79 14.59 -21.98
N VAL A 66 5.91 13.90 -22.25
CA VAL A 66 7.13 13.98 -21.42
C VAL A 66 7.80 15.34 -21.46
N ASP A 67 7.58 16.12 -22.52
CA ASP A 67 8.12 17.47 -22.62
C ASP A 67 7.27 18.48 -21.82
N ALA A 68 5.96 18.25 -21.73
CA ALA A 68 5.05 19.07 -20.94
C ALA A 68 5.01 18.70 -19.45
N SER A 69 5.31 17.43 -19.10
CA SER A 69 5.28 16.91 -17.73
C SER A 69 6.53 16.09 -17.37
N PRO A 70 7.73 16.71 -17.39
CA PRO A 70 8.99 16.03 -17.12
C PRO A 70 9.07 15.47 -15.69
N GLU A 71 8.34 16.05 -14.74
CA GLU A 71 8.26 15.59 -13.36
C GLU A 71 7.62 14.20 -13.28
N LEU A 72 6.56 13.93 -14.06
CA LEU A 72 5.93 12.60 -14.13
C LEU A 72 6.89 11.57 -14.71
N SER A 73 7.62 11.94 -15.78
CA SER A 73 8.63 11.06 -16.37
C SER A 73 9.73 10.69 -15.37
N ALA A 74 10.16 11.64 -14.54
CA ALA A 74 11.13 11.39 -13.48
C ALA A 74 10.54 10.53 -12.35
N GLN A 75 9.31 10.79 -11.93
CA GLN A 75 8.61 10.03 -10.88
C GLN A 75 8.44 8.56 -11.27
N PHE A 76 8.08 8.28 -12.53
CA PHE A 76 7.90 6.92 -13.06
C PHE A 76 9.19 6.32 -13.64
N LEU A 77 10.34 7.00 -13.48
CA LEU A 77 11.65 6.55 -13.96
C LEU A 77 11.64 6.20 -15.46
N VAL A 78 10.94 7.00 -16.27
CA VAL A 78 10.86 6.82 -17.72
C VAL A 78 12.20 7.21 -18.35
N GLN A 79 12.92 6.21 -18.86
CA GLN A 79 14.25 6.42 -19.47
C GLN A 79 14.19 6.54 -21.00
N SER A 80 13.14 6.05 -21.62
CA SER A 80 12.90 6.09 -23.06
C SER A 80 11.42 6.06 -23.38
N ILE A 81 11.03 6.58 -24.56
CA ILE A 81 9.64 6.60 -25.04
C ILE A 81 9.48 5.85 -26.36
N PRO A 82 8.31 5.25 -26.61
CA PRO A 82 7.17 5.17 -25.71
C PRO A 82 7.43 4.26 -24.52
N THR A 83 6.86 4.59 -23.37
CA THR A 83 6.76 3.71 -22.21
C THR A 83 5.30 3.70 -21.75
N ILE A 84 4.73 2.52 -21.63
CA ILE A 84 3.38 2.32 -21.13
C ILE A 84 3.46 1.76 -19.73
N VAL A 85 2.78 2.44 -18.79
CA VAL A 85 2.71 2.04 -17.38
C VAL A 85 1.26 1.73 -17.05
N ALA A 86 0.99 0.55 -16.51
CA ALA A 86 -0.34 0.16 -16.05
C ALA A 86 -0.49 0.47 -14.57
N ILE A 87 -1.52 1.26 -14.25
CA ILE A 87 -1.85 1.64 -12.87
C ILE A 87 -3.16 0.96 -12.46
N LYS A 88 -3.16 0.29 -11.31
CA LYS A 88 -4.33 -0.34 -10.68
C LYS A 88 -4.28 -0.09 -9.17
N ASN A 89 -5.39 0.29 -8.56
CA ASN A 89 -5.47 0.61 -7.13
C ASN A 89 -4.46 1.70 -6.67
N GLY A 90 -4.16 2.68 -7.53
CA GLY A 90 -3.21 3.75 -7.27
C GLY A 90 -1.73 3.34 -7.34
N LYS A 91 -1.43 2.12 -7.79
CA LYS A 91 -0.07 1.57 -7.86
C LYS A 91 0.25 1.10 -9.29
N GLU A 92 1.52 1.22 -9.66
CA GLU A 92 2.01 0.56 -10.86
C GLU A 92 2.00 -0.96 -10.68
N VAL A 93 1.36 -1.67 -11.61
CA VAL A 93 1.26 -3.14 -11.60
C VAL A 93 2.03 -3.80 -12.71
N ASN A 94 2.26 -3.12 -13.84
CA ASN A 94 3.03 -3.64 -14.96
C ASN A 94 3.49 -2.49 -15.87
N ARG A 95 4.52 -2.71 -16.68
CA ARG A 95 4.96 -1.77 -17.73
C ARG A 95 5.62 -2.46 -18.91
N PHE A 96 5.66 -1.76 -20.03
CA PHE A 96 6.56 -2.08 -21.14
C PHE A 96 7.15 -0.82 -21.77
N THR A 97 8.25 -0.97 -22.48
CA THR A 97 8.96 0.14 -23.15
C THR A 97 9.20 -0.21 -24.61
N GLY A 98 9.00 0.76 -25.49
CA GLY A 98 9.09 0.60 -26.94
C GLY A 98 7.74 0.28 -27.59
N ALA A 99 7.68 0.35 -28.90
CA ALA A 99 6.49 -0.02 -29.67
C ALA A 99 6.42 -1.55 -29.76
N LEU A 100 5.31 -2.12 -29.30
CA LEU A 100 4.99 -3.54 -29.40
C LEU A 100 3.98 -3.81 -30.49
N PRO A 101 3.94 -5.02 -31.06
CA PRO A 101 2.84 -5.49 -31.90
C PRO A 101 1.52 -5.54 -31.14
N GLU A 102 0.40 -5.36 -31.86
CA GLU A 102 -0.95 -5.35 -31.28
C GLU A 102 -1.25 -6.57 -30.40
N GLN A 103 -0.79 -7.75 -30.81
CA GLN A 103 -0.98 -8.98 -30.04
C GLN A 103 -0.30 -8.92 -28.68
N GLU A 104 0.93 -8.42 -28.61
CA GLU A 104 1.70 -8.32 -27.34
C GLU A 104 1.08 -7.25 -26.43
N ILE A 105 0.54 -6.17 -27.03
CA ILE A 105 -0.22 -5.15 -26.27
C ILE A 105 -1.49 -5.77 -25.71
N ALA A 106 -2.23 -6.56 -26.47
CA ALA A 106 -3.43 -7.23 -25.98
C ALA A 106 -3.10 -8.21 -24.83
N GLU A 107 -2.01 -8.98 -24.95
CA GLU A 107 -1.53 -9.84 -23.86
C GLU A 107 -1.16 -9.04 -22.63
N PHE A 108 -0.48 -7.90 -22.77
CA PHE A 108 -0.17 -6.99 -21.68
C PHE A 108 -1.46 -6.47 -21.01
N ILE A 109 -2.44 -6.00 -21.77
CA ILE A 109 -3.73 -5.51 -21.25
C ILE A 109 -4.45 -6.58 -20.45
N VAL A 110 -4.47 -7.84 -20.91
CA VAL A 110 -5.08 -8.96 -20.17
C VAL A 110 -4.47 -9.13 -18.78
N THR A 111 -3.17 -8.89 -18.62
CA THR A 111 -2.51 -8.98 -17.30
C THR A 111 -2.95 -7.89 -16.32
N VAL A 112 -3.54 -6.83 -16.81
CA VAL A 112 -3.94 -5.65 -16.02
C VAL A 112 -5.44 -5.65 -15.71
N LEU A 113 -6.24 -6.25 -16.58
CA LEU A 113 -7.70 -6.32 -16.39
C LEU A 113 -8.06 -7.10 -15.11
N PRO A 114 -9.16 -6.71 -14.45
CA PRO A 114 -9.67 -7.46 -13.31
C PRO A 114 -9.92 -8.94 -13.68
N SER A 115 -9.40 -9.84 -12.86
CA SER A 115 -9.65 -11.27 -12.96
C SER A 115 -10.92 -11.67 -12.21
N GLU A 116 -11.37 -12.92 -12.39
CA GLU A 116 -12.46 -13.46 -11.55
C GLU A 116 -12.11 -13.41 -10.06
N LEU A 117 -10.84 -13.59 -9.70
CA LEU A 117 -10.38 -13.48 -8.31
C LEU A 117 -10.47 -12.06 -7.79
N ASP A 118 -10.18 -11.03 -8.61
CA ASP A 118 -10.37 -9.64 -8.22
C ASP A 118 -11.86 -9.34 -7.97
N ALA A 119 -12.77 -9.83 -8.81
CA ALA A 119 -14.20 -9.69 -8.61
C ALA A 119 -14.68 -10.36 -7.29
N MET A 120 -14.12 -11.51 -6.94
CA MET A 120 -14.38 -12.14 -5.64
C MET A 120 -13.88 -11.29 -4.47
N VAL A 121 -12.74 -10.63 -4.60
CA VAL A 121 -12.24 -9.70 -3.56
C VAL A 121 -13.18 -8.50 -3.40
N ASP A 122 -13.72 -7.96 -4.50
CA ASP A 122 -14.69 -6.87 -4.42
C ASP A 122 -16.00 -7.33 -3.78
N GLU A 123 -16.46 -8.55 -4.04
CA GLU A 123 -17.61 -9.17 -3.34
C GLU A 123 -17.32 -9.29 -1.82
N ALA A 124 -16.11 -9.75 -1.46
CA ALA A 124 -15.70 -9.84 -0.06
C ALA A 124 -15.68 -8.48 0.65
N ARG A 125 -15.24 -7.41 -0.06
CA ARG A 125 -15.30 -6.04 0.45
C ARG A 125 -16.74 -5.56 0.66
N GLY A 126 -17.63 -5.89 -0.28
CA GLY A 126 -19.08 -5.63 -0.15
C GLY A 126 -19.65 -6.30 1.11
N ALA A 127 -19.41 -7.60 1.30
CA ALA A 127 -19.83 -8.33 2.47
C ALA A 127 -19.30 -7.71 3.78
N MET A 128 -18.06 -7.23 3.78
CA MET A 128 -17.47 -6.53 4.94
C MET A 128 -18.22 -5.22 5.26
N ILE A 129 -18.57 -4.44 4.24
CA ILE A 129 -19.34 -3.20 4.41
C ILE A 129 -20.74 -3.49 4.97
N ASP A 130 -21.36 -4.58 4.53
CA ASP A 130 -22.68 -5.03 5.00
C ASP A 130 -22.61 -5.68 6.41
N GLY A 131 -21.42 -5.85 6.97
CA GLY A 131 -21.19 -6.43 8.29
C GLY A 131 -21.13 -7.97 8.30
N ASP A 132 -21.19 -8.63 7.15
CA ASP A 132 -21.03 -10.08 7.03
C ASP A 132 -19.54 -10.46 6.93
N ILE A 133 -18.86 -10.35 8.08
CA ILE A 133 -17.43 -10.64 8.20
C ILE A 133 -17.13 -12.11 7.89
N ALA A 134 -18.06 -13.03 8.21
CA ALA A 134 -17.85 -14.46 7.96
C ALA A 134 -17.88 -14.79 6.46
N ALA A 135 -18.82 -14.20 5.71
CA ALA A 135 -18.85 -14.34 4.24
C ALA A 135 -17.61 -13.72 3.60
N SER A 136 -17.23 -12.51 4.02
CA SER A 136 -16.00 -11.85 3.54
C SER A 136 -14.77 -12.73 3.72
N GLU A 137 -14.54 -13.23 4.93
CA GLU A 137 -13.41 -14.11 5.23
C GLU A 137 -13.43 -15.38 4.37
N HIS A 138 -14.58 -16.00 4.22
CA HIS A 138 -14.72 -17.22 3.42
C HIS A 138 -14.29 -16.98 1.97
N ILE A 139 -14.76 -15.89 1.36
CA ILE A 139 -14.40 -15.51 -0.01
C ILE A 139 -12.91 -15.23 -0.13
N LEU A 140 -12.34 -14.44 0.80
CA LEU A 140 -10.91 -14.12 0.77
C LEU A 140 -10.02 -15.37 0.88
N ARG A 141 -10.40 -16.34 1.71
CA ARG A 141 -9.70 -17.62 1.81
C ARG A 141 -9.80 -18.42 0.51
N GLN A 142 -10.95 -18.45 -0.16
CA GLN A 142 -11.12 -19.11 -1.46
C GLN A 142 -10.22 -18.49 -2.54
N VAL A 143 -10.05 -17.17 -2.53
CA VAL A 143 -9.11 -16.47 -3.42
C VAL A 143 -7.67 -16.89 -3.13
N LEU A 144 -7.27 -16.92 -1.85
CA LEU A 144 -5.91 -17.28 -1.44
C LEU A 144 -5.60 -18.78 -1.61
N ASP A 145 -6.60 -19.65 -1.59
CA ASP A 145 -6.43 -21.07 -1.92
C ASP A 145 -6.04 -21.26 -3.40
N GLN A 146 -6.57 -20.42 -4.29
CA GLN A 146 -6.25 -20.44 -5.72
C GLN A 146 -4.96 -19.66 -6.04
N ARG A 147 -4.76 -18.49 -5.40
CA ARG A 147 -3.60 -17.64 -5.58
C ARG A 147 -3.09 -17.12 -4.22
N PRO A 148 -2.15 -17.85 -3.60
CA PRO A 148 -1.66 -17.55 -2.24
C PRO A 148 -0.96 -16.20 -2.07
N ASP A 149 -0.52 -15.59 -3.16
CA ASP A 149 0.17 -14.30 -3.24
C ASP A 149 -0.75 -13.17 -3.76
N HIS A 150 -2.08 -13.38 -3.76
CA HIS A 150 -3.03 -12.34 -4.18
C HIS A 150 -3.00 -11.18 -3.20
N GLN A 151 -2.41 -10.05 -3.62
CA GLN A 151 -2.09 -8.91 -2.76
C GLN A 151 -3.30 -8.37 -2.00
N ASP A 152 -4.37 -8.03 -2.73
CA ASP A 152 -5.57 -7.42 -2.16
C ASP A 152 -6.36 -8.38 -1.24
N ALA A 153 -6.43 -9.67 -1.60
CA ALA A 153 -7.07 -10.67 -0.75
C ALA A 153 -6.29 -10.92 0.53
N GLY A 154 -4.96 -11.01 0.40
CA GLY A 154 -4.08 -11.28 1.54
C GLY A 154 -4.05 -10.12 2.53
N THR A 155 -3.95 -8.87 2.06
CA THR A 155 -4.00 -7.69 2.94
C THR A 155 -5.36 -7.53 3.61
N SER A 156 -6.47 -7.79 2.90
CA SER A 156 -7.82 -7.74 3.46
C SER A 156 -8.03 -8.81 4.52
N LEU A 157 -7.65 -10.07 4.26
CA LEU A 157 -7.74 -11.15 5.24
C LEU A 157 -6.85 -10.90 6.46
N ALA A 158 -5.62 -10.45 6.24
CA ALA A 158 -4.71 -10.13 7.34
C ALA A 158 -5.26 -9.05 8.26
N ALA A 159 -5.88 -8.00 7.71
CA ALA A 159 -6.55 -6.96 8.50
C ALA A 159 -7.66 -7.53 9.38
N LEU A 160 -8.54 -8.40 8.83
CA LEU A 160 -9.58 -9.09 9.60
C LEU A 160 -9.01 -9.95 10.72
N LEU A 161 -7.95 -10.72 10.43
CA LEU A 161 -7.30 -11.59 11.42
C LEU A 161 -6.66 -10.78 12.55
N ILE A 162 -6.01 -9.65 12.22
CA ILE A 162 -5.43 -8.73 13.21
C ILE A 162 -6.52 -8.17 14.12
N ASP A 163 -7.67 -7.77 13.56
CA ASP A 163 -8.78 -7.20 14.34
C ASP A 163 -9.40 -8.23 15.30
N ARG A 164 -9.39 -9.51 14.93
CA ARG A 164 -9.83 -10.61 15.80
C ARG A 164 -8.77 -11.11 16.78
N GLY A 165 -7.53 -10.60 16.69
CA GLY A 165 -6.43 -11.05 17.53
C GLY A 165 -5.75 -12.34 17.06
N GLU A 166 -6.06 -12.84 15.87
CA GLU A 166 -5.44 -14.02 15.25
C GLU A 166 -4.11 -13.64 14.57
N ILE A 167 -3.18 -13.16 15.38
CA ILE A 167 -1.97 -12.46 14.92
C ILE A 167 -1.02 -13.37 14.14
N ASP A 168 -0.83 -14.61 14.59
CA ASP A 168 0.10 -15.55 13.94
C ASP A 168 -0.43 -15.94 12.56
N ASP A 169 -1.73 -16.15 12.39
CA ASP A 169 -2.35 -16.42 11.10
C ASP A 169 -2.25 -15.22 10.15
N ALA A 170 -2.44 -14.00 10.66
CA ALA A 170 -2.24 -12.79 9.89
C ALA A 170 -0.82 -12.67 9.35
N LEU A 171 0.19 -12.94 10.19
CA LEU A 171 1.60 -12.89 9.79
C LEU A 171 1.96 -13.96 8.76
N ILE A 172 1.35 -15.17 8.85
CA ILE A 172 1.51 -16.24 7.86
C ILE A 172 0.96 -15.79 6.49
N VAL A 173 -0.20 -15.15 6.46
CA VAL A 173 -0.79 -14.62 5.23
C VAL A 173 0.10 -13.52 4.64
N LEU A 174 0.47 -12.52 5.44
CA LEU A 174 1.32 -11.40 5.01
C LEU A 174 2.70 -11.85 4.53
N GLY A 175 3.24 -12.93 5.07
CA GLY A 175 4.53 -13.49 4.67
C GLY A 175 4.56 -14.09 3.26
N LYS A 176 3.41 -14.32 2.63
CA LYS A 176 3.28 -14.82 1.25
C LYS A 176 3.12 -13.72 0.22
N LEU A 177 2.88 -12.48 0.66
CA LEU A 177 2.63 -11.34 -0.21
C LEU A 177 3.94 -10.68 -0.66
N ILE A 178 3.86 -9.94 -1.75
CA ILE A 178 4.96 -9.09 -2.19
C ILE A 178 5.08 -7.92 -1.20
N PRO A 179 6.28 -7.65 -0.64
CA PRO A 179 6.47 -6.54 0.29
C PRO A 179 6.11 -5.19 -0.35
N ASP A 180 5.21 -4.45 0.28
CA ASP A 180 4.85 -3.08 -0.06
C ASP A 180 4.46 -2.32 1.22
N ALA A 181 4.13 -1.03 1.08
CA ALA A 181 3.80 -0.18 2.22
C ALA A 181 2.59 -0.67 3.04
N ASP A 182 1.59 -1.32 2.40
CA ASP A 182 0.42 -1.85 3.08
C ASP A 182 0.75 -3.14 3.85
N VAL A 183 1.53 -4.03 3.24
CA VAL A 183 2.04 -5.25 3.89
C VAL A 183 2.92 -4.89 5.09
N ASP A 184 3.87 -3.96 4.91
CA ASP A 184 4.75 -3.51 5.98
C ASP A 184 3.95 -2.90 7.15
N ARG A 185 2.95 -2.08 6.84
CA ARG A 185 2.06 -1.47 7.83
C ARG A 185 1.25 -2.51 8.61
N LEU A 186 0.68 -3.50 7.92
CA LEU A 186 -0.09 -4.58 8.57
C LEU A 186 0.81 -5.48 9.41
N GLN A 187 2.00 -5.80 8.94
CA GLN A 187 2.98 -6.57 9.72
C GLN A 187 3.39 -5.82 11.00
N ALA A 188 3.62 -4.50 10.91
CA ALA A 188 3.92 -3.67 12.07
C ALA A 188 2.75 -3.66 13.06
N ALA A 189 1.51 -3.48 12.58
CA ALA A 189 0.30 -3.53 13.41
C ALA A 189 0.13 -4.89 14.10
N ALA A 190 0.38 -5.98 13.37
CA ALA A 190 0.34 -7.35 13.92
C ALA A 190 1.36 -7.55 15.05
N ARG A 191 2.62 -7.09 14.85
CA ARG A 191 3.66 -7.19 15.88
C ARG A 191 3.31 -6.40 17.14
N LEU A 192 2.80 -5.18 16.99
CA LEU A 192 2.36 -4.37 18.13
C LEU A 192 1.22 -5.05 18.90
N ARG A 193 0.22 -5.59 18.21
CA ARG A 193 -0.89 -6.31 18.86
C ARG A 193 -0.44 -7.62 19.53
N ARG A 194 0.53 -8.32 19.00
CA ARG A 194 1.07 -9.55 19.63
C ARG A 194 1.70 -9.29 21.00
N SER A 195 2.25 -8.09 21.19
CA SER A 195 2.89 -7.68 22.45
C SER A 195 1.90 -7.20 23.53
N SER A 196 0.61 -7.17 23.26
CA SER A 196 -0.38 -6.48 24.11
C SER A 196 -1.33 -7.42 24.88
N GLY A 197 -0.80 -8.50 25.47
CA GLY A 197 -1.62 -9.47 26.20
C GLY A 197 -2.06 -9.05 27.61
N GLU A 198 -1.61 -7.90 28.14
CA GLU A 198 -1.78 -7.49 29.54
C GLU A 198 -2.78 -6.31 29.69
N ASP A 199 -3.46 -6.24 30.84
CA ASP A 199 -4.36 -5.13 31.15
C ASP A 199 -3.57 -3.85 31.41
N ILE A 200 -3.85 -2.79 30.68
CA ILE A 200 -3.15 -1.49 30.83
C ILE A 200 -3.25 -0.98 32.28
N SER A 201 -4.40 -1.17 32.94
CA SER A 201 -4.57 -0.70 34.32
C SER A 201 -3.64 -1.41 35.29
N GLU A 202 -3.36 -2.70 35.10
CA GLU A 202 -2.40 -3.44 35.89
C GLU A 202 -0.96 -3.02 35.60
N LEU A 203 -0.66 -2.77 34.31
CA LEU A 203 0.64 -2.27 33.89
C LEU A 203 0.91 -0.87 34.41
N GLU A 204 -0.07 0.04 34.39
CA GLU A 204 0.04 1.37 34.99
C GLU A 204 0.27 1.32 36.51
N ALA A 205 -0.42 0.43 37.20
CA ALA A 205 -0.19 0.21 38.63
C ALA A 205 1.23 -0.30 38.92
N THR A 206 1.72 -1.24 38.11
CA THR A 206 3.08 -1.80 38.20
C THR A 206 4.14 -0.72 37.98
N VAL A 207 4.01 0.07 36.91
CA VAL A 207 4.89 1.20 36.60
C VAL A 207 4.85 2.26 37.69
N THR A 208 3.66 2.52 38.27
CA THR A 208 3.53 3.49 39.39
C THR A 208 4.26 3.00 40.64
N ALA A 209 4.20 1.68 40.92
CA ALA A 209 4.87 1.09 42.04
C ALA A 209 6.41 0.97 41.86
N SER A 210 6.84 0.76 40.61
CA SER A 210 8.24 0.58 40.23
C SER A 210 8.59 1.38 38.98
N PRO A 211 8.78 2.71 39.08
CA PRO A 211 9.00 3.56 37.88
C PRO A 211 10.26 3.25 37.07
N ASP A 212 11.27 2.66 37.73
CA ASP A 212 12.58 2.31 37.14
C ASP A 212 12.59 0.89 36.52
N ASP A 213 11.48 0.14 36.60
CA ASP A 213 11.35 -1.19 36.01
C ASP A 213 11.16 -1.05 34.47
N GLU A 214 12.26 -1.30 33.74
CA GLU A 214 12.27 -1.20 32.28
C GLU A 214 11.31 -2.21 31.60
N ASP A 215 11.16 -3.42 32.17
CA ASP A 215 10.25 -4.43 31.61
C ASP A 215 8.78 -3.98 31.72
N ALA A 216 8.41 -3.44 32.90
CA ALA A 216 7.08 -2.88 33.11
C ALA A 216 6.83 -1.66 32.20
N GLN A 217 7.82 -0.78 32.04
CA GLN A 217 7.73 0.38 31.15
C GLN A 217 7.57 -0.04 29.68
N LEU A 218 8.32 -1.05 29.23
CA LEU A 218 8.25 -1.59 27.87
C LEU A 218 6.87 -2.26 27.62
N SER A 219 6.41 -3.08 28.57
CA SER A 219 5.09 -3.73 28.49
C SER A 219 3.96 -2.70 28.38
N LEU A 220 3.99 -1.66 29.23
CA LEU A 220 3.00 -0.59 29.18
C LEU A 220 3.06 0.19 27.85
N ALA A 221 4.27 0.51 27.38
CA ALA A 221 4.43 1.23 26.10
C ALA A 221 3.90 0.44 24.91
N THR A 222 4.15 -0.87 24.86
CA THR A 222 3.64 -1.74 23.78
C THR A 222 2.12 -1.93 23.87
N ALA A 223 1.56 -2.05 25.07
CA ALA A 223 0.11 -2.09 25.28
C ALA A 223 -0.59 -0.80 24.84
N LEU A 224 -0.01 0.37 25.14
CA LEU A 224 -0.50 1.67 24.65
C LEU A 224 -0.46 1.76 23.12
N ALA A 225 0.65 1.34 22.51
CA ALA A 225 0.79 1.33 21.05
C ALA A 225 -0.26 0.44 20.38
N ALA A 226 -0.57 -0.73 20.95
CA ALA A 226 -1.60 -1.63 20.44
C ALA A 226 -3.02 -1.03 20.48
N ARG A 227 -3.26 -0.07 21.38
CA ARG A 227 -4.50 0.74 21.45
C ARG A 227 -4.46 2.01 20.59
N SER A 228 -3.42 2.17 19.77
CA SER A 228 -3.19 3.38 18.98
C SER A 228 -2.92 4.65 19.81
N GLU A 229 -2.55 4.50 21.05
CA GLU A 229 -2.08 5.57 21.93
C GLU A 229 -0.59 5.82 21.69
N PHE A 230 -0.27 6.26 20.45
CA PHE A 230 1.10 6.26 19.94
C PHE A 230 2.02 7.28 20.63
N GLU A 231 1.55 8.47 20.94
CA GLU A 231 2.38 9.51 21.54
C GLU A 231 2.88 9.10 22.95
N PRO A 232 2.02 8.70 23.91
CA PRO A 232 2.48 8.21 25.20
C PRO A 232 3.31 6.91 25.10
N ALA A 233 3.06 6.05 24.12
CA ALA A 233 3.89 4.89 23.86
C ALA A 233 5.31 5.29 23.42
N LEU A 234 5.41 6.20 22.45
CA LEU A 234 6.68 6.69 21.92
C LEU A 234 7.52 7.42 22.98
N ASP A 235 6.88 8.20 23.87
CA ASP A 235 7.58 8.86 24.97
C ASP A 235 8.26 7.87 25.91
N ARG A 236 7.55 6.81 26.30
CA ARG A 236 8.10 5.76 27.18
C ARG A 236 9.20 4.97 26.47
N LEU A 237 8.97 4.54 25.24
CA LEU A 237 9.97 3.80 24.45
C LEU A 237 11.24 4.61 24.25
N LEU A 238 11.12 5.89 23.96
CA LEU A 238 12.26 6.79 23.81
C LEU A 238 13.04 6.96 25.13
N ALA A 239 12.35 7.00 26.27
CA ALA A 239 13.00 7.04 27.58
C ALA A 239 13.84 5.78 27.84
N ILE A 240 13.31 4.58 27.51
CA ILE A 240 14.05 3.31 27.60
C ILE A 240 15.29 3.33 26.69
N VAL A 241 15.14 3.78 25.43
CA VAL A 241 16.29 3.87 24.50
C VAL A 241 17.37 4.80 25.04
N LYS A 242 17.02 5.93 25.66
CA LYS A 242 17.96 6.90 26.24
C LYS A 242 18.65 6.36 27.49
N HIS A 243 17.96 5.54 28.28
CA HIS A 243 18.56 4.90 29.47
C HIS A 243 19.63 3.86 29.10
N ASN A 244 19.63 3.36 27.89
CA ASN A 244 20.63 2.43 27.34
C ASN A 244 20.76 1.10 28.11
N GLY A 245 19.64 0.62 28.70
CA GLY A 245 19.52 -0.64 29.42
C GLY A 245 19.35 -1.86 28.51
N GLU A 246 18.94 -2.98 29.12
CA GLU A 246 18.75 -4.26 28.41
C GLU A 246 17.64 -4.22 27.37
N ASN A 247 16.60 -3.41 27.58
CA ASN A 247 15.43 -3.29 26.72
C ASN A 247 15.60 -2.27 25.58
N LYS A 248 16.77 -1.63 25.45
CA LYS A 248 17.02 -0.60 24.41
C LYS A 248 16.63 -1.06 23.01
N GLU A 249 17.07 -2.25 22.61
CA GLU A 249 16.84 -2.74 21.26
C GLU A 249 15.36 -3.09 21.04
N GLN A 250 14.67 -3.67 22.03
CA GLN A 250 13.25 -3.97 21.96
C GLN A 250 12.42 -2.69 21.85
N ALA A 251 12.74 -1.68 22.67
CA ALA A 251 12.10 -0.37 22.61
C ALA A 251 12.31 0.32 21.25
N ARG A 252 13.52 0.25 20.69
CA ARG A 252 13.84 0.77 19.36
C ARG A 252 13.00 0.11 18.29
N LEU A 253 12.87 -1.22 18.30
CA LEU A 253 12.07 -1.99 17.35
C LEU A 253 10.60 -1.63 17.46
N ALA A 254 10.05 -1.52 18.66
CA ALA A 254 8.66 -1.10 18.88
C ALA A 254 8.41 0.32 18.36
N MET A 255 9.35 1.26 18.51
CA MET A 255 9.24 2.59 17.88
C MET A 255 9.20 2.50 16.36
N VAL A 256 10.02 1.63 15.75
CA VAL A 256 10.01 1.42 14.29
C VAL A 256 8.68 0.84 13.82
N ASP A 257 8.10 -0.10 14.55
CA ASP A 257 6.78 -0.64 14.25
C ASP A 257 5.68 0.45 14.33
N ILE A 258 5.73 1.32 15.36
CA ILE A 258 4.81 2.48 15.44
C ILE A 258 4.98 3.40 14.22
N PHE A 259 6.21 3.69 13.79
CA PHE A 259 6.45 4.49 12.58
C PHE A 259 5.92 3.80 11.31
N GLY A 260 6.00 2.46 11.25
CA GLY A 260 5.42 1.67 10.16
C GLY A 260 3.89 1.82 10.11
N VAL A 261 3.22 1.77 11.25
CA VAL A 261 1.75 1.94 11.34
C VAL A 261 1.33 3.36 10.99
N LEU A 262 2.03 4.38 11.52
CA LEU A 262 1.71 5.80 11.30
C LEU A 262 2.02 6.28 9.86
N GLY A 263 3.00 5.67 9.21
CA GLY A 263 3.52 6.13 7.92
C GLY A 263 4.56 7.26 8.03
N ASN A 264 5.22 7.53 6.89
CA ASN A 264 6.36 8.47 6.85
C ASN A 264 5.94 9.94 7.04
N ASP A 265 4.73 10.30 6.58
CA ASP A 265 4.24 11.69 6.56
C ASP A 265 3.59 12.11 7.88
N HIS A 266 3.43 11.19 8.81
CA HIS A 266 2.79 11.50 10.09
C HIS A 266 3.71 12.37 10.97
N PRO A 267 3.18 13.45 11.61
CA PRO A 267 3.98 14.38 12.42
C PRO A 267 4.77 13.71 13.55
N LEU A 268 4.18 12.73 14.24
CA LEU A 268 4.85 11.94 15.28
C LEU A 268 6.04 11.17 14.70
N THR A 269 5.90 10.55 13.52
CA THR A 269 6.98 9.82 12.86
C THR A 269 8.18 10.73 12.62
N ALA A 270 7.95 11.91 12.04
CA ALA A 270 9.03 12.87 11.78
C ALA A 270 9.72 13.36 13.06
N THR A 271 8.94 13.60 14.12
CA THR A 271 9.45 14.09 15.42
C THR A 271 10.26 13.03 16.14
N TYR A 272 9.70 11.84 16.31
CA TYR A 272 10.34 10.80 17.12
C TYR A 272 11.48 10.08 16.37
N ARG A 273 11.49 10.03 15.04
CA ARG A 273 12.67 9.56 14.28
C ARG A 273 13.91 10.42 14.55
N ARG A 274 13.75 11.75 14.58
CA ARG A 274 14.87 12.64 14.93
C ARG A 274 15.36 12.44 16.34
N GLN A 275 14.44 12.28 17.31
CA GLN A 275 14.80 12.04 18.72
C GLN A 275 15.45 10.68 18.91
N LEU A 276 14.94 9.64 18.23
CA LEU A 276 15.52 8.31 18.24
C LEU A 276 16.93 8.31 17.67
N ALA A 277 17.15 8.95 16.53
CA ALA A 277 18.48 9.08 15.93
C ALA A 277 19.46 9.77 16.89
N ALA A 278 19.05 10.83 17.58
CA ALA A 278 19.87 11.52 18.57
C ALA A 278 20.16 10.68 19.82
N ALA A 279 19.27 9.73 20.18
CA ALA A 279 19.45 8.84 21.35
C ALA A 279 20.34 7.63 21.05
N LEU A 280 20.61 7.33 19.77
CA LEU A 280 21.45 6.20 19.34
C LEU A 280 22.92 6.58 19.14
N HIS A 281 23.22 7.88 19.11
CA HIS A 281 24.57 8.47 18.97
C HIS A 281 25.05 9.12 20.25
#